data_1e2f632028553b13b215e3178a503cc1
#
_entry.id   1e2f632028553b13b215e3178a503cc1
#
_cell.length_a   1.000
_cell.length_b   1.000
_cell.length_c   1.000
_cell.angle_alpha   90.00
_cell.angle_beta   90.00
_cell.angle_gamma   90.00
#
_symmetry.space_group_name_H-M   'P 1'
#
loop_
_entity.id
_entity.type
_entity.pdbx_description
1 polymer ?
#
loop_
_entity_poly.entity_id
_entity_poly.type
_entity_poly.pdbx_seq_one_letter_code
_entity_poly.pdbx_strand_id
1 'polypeptide(L)'
;KIKGSVAGSIGAVFQKPDGFAGRGDFPSIPITTEWEEVTVFTNCTGDAATRILFNYGKYAGTIYIDDLSIYWQKSGNTIPLTPEEKEEILTNELERWIKGMLESCGGYVKAWDVVNEPISGKDSDGDGYYDLQSASQTDDNGVSGENFYWQDYLGDDYARIPIKFARKYFAESGGNPDELKLFINDYNLESDWDQNKKLKSLIHWIERWESDGETKVDGIGTQMHVSYYMNPATQASKENAIINMFTLLASTGKLIKITELD
;
A
#
# COMPACT_ATOMS: atom_id res chain seq x y z
N LYS A 1 35.98 2.46 -17.64
CA LYS A 1 36.42 1.16 -18.20
C LYS A 1 37.20 0.39 -17.16
N ILE A 2 37.10 -0.94 -17.18
CA ILE A 2 37.77 -1.82 -16.23
C ILE A 2 38.27 -3.09 -16.95
N LYS A 3 39.42 -3.62 -16.52
CA LYS A 3 39.87 -4.97 -16.84
C LYS A 3 40.68 -5.55 -15.69
N GLY A 4 40.92 -6.83 -15.72
CA GLY A 4 41.79 -7.50 -14.76
C GLY A 4 42.77 -8.47 -15.40
N SER A 5 43.74 -8.92 -14.62
CA SER A 5 44.65 -9.99 -15.06
C SER A 5 43.98 -11.37 -15.09
N VAL A 6 42.84 -11.51 -14.40
CA VAL A 6 41.96 -12.68 -14.38
C VAL A 6 40.51 -12.25 -14.35
N ALA A 7 39.60 -13.10 -14.81
CA ALA A 7 38.16 -12.82 -14.71
C ALA A 7 37.67 -12.93 -13.27
N GLY A 8 36.69 -12.10 -12.87
CA GLY A 8 36.14 -12.09 -11.54
C GLY A 8 35.15 -10.95 -11.32
N SER A 9 35.05 -10.50 -10.10
CA SER A 9 34.23 -9.33 -9.77
C SER A 9 34.74 -8.60 -8.52
N ILE A 10 34.37 -7.34 -8.40
CA ILE A 10 34.60 -6.53 -7.19
C ILE A 10 33.33 -5.86 -6.73
N GLY A 11 33.31 -5.38 -5.49
CA GLY A 11 32.26 -4.53 -4.96
C GLY A 11 32.66 -3.06 -4.97
N ALA A 12 31.68 -2.19 -4.91
CA ALA A 12 31.87 -0.78 -4.58
C ALA A 12 30.77 -0.29 -3.65
N VAL A 13 31.07 0.71 -2.85
CA VAL A 13 30.14 1.28 -1.88
C VAL A 13 30.40 2.77 -1.69
N PHE A 14 29.35 3.54 -1.55
CA PHE A 14 29.42 4.90 -0.99
C PHE A 14 29.39 4.81 0.53
N GLN A 15 30.29 5.55 1.17
CA GLN A 15 30.41 5.61 2.64
C GLN A 15 30.58 7.04 3.15
N LYS A 16 30.21 7.26 4.41
CA LYS A 16 30.62 8.48 5.13
C LYS A 16 32.14 8.49 5.26
N PRO A 17 32.79 9.65 5.10
CA PRO A 17 34.23 9.78 5.36
C PRO A 17 34.58 9.40 6.81
N ASP A 18 33.75 9.83 7.75
CA ASP A 18 33.92 9.57 9.18
C ASP A 18 32.96 8.45 9.63
N GLY A 19 33.50 7.46 10.36
CA GLY A 19 32.74 6.34 10.94
C GLY A 19 32.32 5.25 9.94
N PHE A 20 32.66 5.39 8.67
CA PHE A 20 32.52 4.36 7.61
C PHE A 20 31.08 3.83 7.36
N ALA A 21 30.05 4.50 7.85
CA ALA A 21 28.67 4.09 7.59
C ALA A 21 28.37 4.09 6.10
N GLY A 22 27.73 3.01 5.60
CA GLY A 22 27.31 2.87 4.22
C GLY A 22 26.26 3.92 3.83
N ARG A 23 26.32 4.38 2.58
CA ARG A 23 25.35 5.31 1.97
C ARG A 23 24.73 4.77 0.70
N GLY A 24 25.23 3.67 0.17
CA GLY A 24 24.71 2.98 -1.00
C GLY A 24 25.69 1.94 -1.48
N ASP A 25 25.19 0.73 -1.70
CA ASP A 25 25.97 -0.38 -2.23
C ASP A 25 25.72 -0.49 -3.72
N PHE A 26 26.80 -0.58 -4.50
CA PHE A 26 26.69 -0.86 -5.93
C PHE A 26 26.49 -2.36 -6.15
N PRO A 27 25.81 -2.76 -7.25
CA PRO A 27 25.86 -4.12 -7.75
C PRO A 27 27.30 -4.61 -7.94
N SER A 28 27.50 -5.93 -7.94
CA SER A 28 28.80 -6.52 -8.26
C SER A 28 29.30 -6.05 -9.62
N ILE A 29 30.53 -5.54 -9.66
CA ILE A 29 31.19 -5.04 -10.88
C ILE A 29 31.96 -6.20 -11.50
N PRO A 30 31.57 -6.69 -12.68
CA PRO A 30 32.27 -7.76 -13.35
C PRO A 30 33.65 -7.28 -13.86
N ILE A 31 34.62 -8.20 -13.88
CA ILE A 31 35.97 -7.97 -14.42
C ILE A 31 36.28 -9.07 -15.39
N THR A 32 36.68 -8.69 -16.60
CA THR A 32 37.22 -9.60 -17.63
C THR A 32 38.68 -9.30 -17.86
N THR A 33 39.36 -10.09 -18.70
CA THR A 33 40.76 -9.86 -19.09
C THR A 33 40.90 -8.80 -20.17
N GLU A 34 39.78 -8.40 -20.78
CA GLU A 34 39.75 -7.36 -21.79
C GLU A 34 39.15 -6.07 -21.18
N TRP A 35 39.42 -4.94 -21.83
CA TRP A 35 38.81 -3.68 -21.42
C TRP A 35 37.31 -3.67 -21.71
N GLU A 36 36.51 -3.51 -20.67
CA GLU A 36 35.07 -3.32 -20.78
C GLU A 36 34.61 -1.98 -20.17
N GLU A 37 33.62 -1.39 -20.80
CA GLU A 37 32.90 -0.28 -20.21
C GLU A 37 31.78 -0.81 -19.34
N VAL A 38 31.87 -0.57 -18.03
CA VAL A 38 30.87 -1.04 -17.07
C VAL A 38 30.21 0.18 -16.42
N THR A 39 28.89 0.22 -16.52
CA THR A 39 28.05 1.23 -15.83
C THR A 39 27.23 0.54 -14.76
N VAL A 40 27.30 1.05 -13.54
CA VAL A 40 26.53 0.56 -12.39
C VAL A 40 25.85 1.72 -11.68
N PHE A 41 24.68 1.44 -11.12
CA PHE A 41 23.86 2.44 -10.43
C PHE A 41 23.64 2.05 -8.98
N THR A 42 23.59 3.04 -8.12
CA THR A 42 23.15 2.88 -6.73
C THR A 42 22.47 4.15 -6.24
N ASN A 43 21.58 4.02 -5.28
CA ASN A 43 21.03 5.16 -4.56
C ASN A 43 22.01 5.57 -3.46
N CYS A 44 22.39 6.84 -3.43
CA CYS A 44 23.21 7.39 -2.37
C CYS A 44 22.32 8.15 -1.38
N THR A 45 22.31 7.72 -0.12
CA THR A 45 21.52 8.37 0.92
C THR A 45 22.27 9.51 1.59
N GLY A 46 21.60 10.67 1.76
CA GLY A 46 22.11 11.87 2.44
C GLY A 46 22.88 12.80 1.51
N ASP A 47 23.05 14.02 1.94
CA ASP A 47 23.56 15.20 1.21
C ASP A 47 24.97 15.65 1.60
N ALA A 48 25.58 14.96 2.58
CA ALA A 48 26.91 15.32 3.08
C ALA A 48 28.03 14.62 2.29
N ALA A 49 29.27 15.04 2.53
CA ALA A 49 30.46 14.45 1.93
C ALA A 49 30.45 12.93 1.94
N THR A 50 30.76 12.34 0.81
CA THR A 50 30.71 10.89 0.58
C THR A 50 31.99 10.46 -0.13
N ARG A 51 32.54 9.33 0.25
CA ARG A 51 33.64 8.66 -0.46
C ARG A 51 33.13 7.41 -1.18
N ILE A 52 33.75 7.10 -2.31
CA ILE A 52 33.61 5.79 -2.93
C ILE A 52 34.71 4.87 -2.45
N LEU A 53 34.35 3.64 -2.09
CA LEU A 53 35.29 2.56 -1.76
C LEU A 53 35.10 1.42 -2.72
N PHE A 54 36.18 0.97 -3.35
CA PHE A 54 36.23 -0.29 -4.12
C PHE A 54 36.70 -1.43 -3.21
N ASN A 55 35.89 -2.47 -3.12
CA ASN A 55 36.17 -3.66 -2.31
C ASN A 55 36.54 -4.83 -3.22
N TYR A 56 37.79 -5.19 -3.25
CA TYR A 56 38.34 -6.26 -4.05
C TYR A 56 38.98 -7.38 -3.25
N GLY A 57 38.63 -7.52 -1.96
CA GLY A 57 39.26 -8.41 -1.01
C GLY A 57 39.26 -9.90 -1.36
N LYS A 58 38.43 -10.35 -2.28
CA LYS A 58 38.38 -11.72 -2.77
C LYS A 58 38.94 -11.89 -4.20
N TYR A 59 39.31 -10.79 -4.84
CA TYR A 59 39.85 -10.82 -6.20
C TYR A 59 41.36 -11.06 -6.17
N ALA A 60 41.80 -12.16 -6.72
CA ALA A 60 43.21 -12.56 -6.74
C ALA A 60 43.89 -12.22 -8.07
N GLY A 61 44.09 -10.93 -8.34
CA GLY A 61 44.69 -10.43 -9.55
C GLY A 61 44.97 -8.93 -9.53
N THR A 62 45.45 -8.39 -10.63
CA THR A 62 45.66 -6.95 -10.83
C THR A 62 44.45 -6.38 -11.53
N ILE A 63 43.95 -5.26 -11.05
CA ILE A 63 42.84 -4.53 -11.64
C ILE A 63 43.34 -3.23 -12.25
N TYR A 64 42.85 -2.94 -13.44
CA TYR A 64 43.10 -1.70 -14.15
C TYR A 64 41.78 -0.96 -14.34
N ILE A 65 41.73 0.31 -13.94
CA ILE A 65 40.59 1.17 -14.10
C ILE A 65 41.04 2.39 -14.90
N ASP A 66 40.26 2.73 -15.91
CA ASP A 66 40.49 3.89 -16.78
C ASP A 66 39.14 4.60 -17.05
N ASP A 67 39.17 5.90 -17.36
CA ASP A 67 37.99 6.70 -17.64
C ASP A 67 36.89 6.58 -16.57
N LEU A 68 37.27 6.58 -15.27
CA LEU A 68 36.30 6.54 -14.18
C LEU A 68 35.50 7.85 -14.14
N SER A 69 34.19 7.73 -14.31
CA SER A 69 33.28 8.85 -14.22
C SER A 69 32.18 8.56 -13.21
N ILE A 70 31.84 9.55 -12.39
CA ILE A 70 30.71 9.47 -11.44
C ILE A 70 29.74 10.58 -11.82
N TYR A 71 28.53 10.17 -12.16
CA TYR A 71 27.45 11.08 -12.49
C TYR A 71 26.43 11.07 -11.37
N TRP A 72 26.07 12.24 -10.90
CA TRP A 72 24.92 12.40 -10.04
C TRP A 72 23.70 12.63 -10.93
N GLN A 73 22.83 11.65 -10.97
CA GLN A 73 21.52 11.84 -11.55
C GLN A 73 20.69 12.65 -10.55
N LYS A 74 20.65 13.97 -10.71
CA LYS A 74 19.58 14.74 -10.07
C LYS A 74 18.27 14.14 -10.58
N SER A 75 17.40 13.74 -9.64
CA SER A 75 15.98 13.63 -9.96
C SER A 75 15.64 14.87 -10.79
N GLY A 76 15.16 14.67 -12.01
CA GLY A 76 14.88 15.78 -12.92
C GLY A 76 14.08 16.86 -12.19
N ASN A 77 14.06 18.07 -12.71
CA ASN A 77 13.15 19.12 -12.23
C ASN A 77 11.72 18.60 -12.35
N THR A 78 11.30 17.78 -11.38
CA THR A 78 9.91 17.41 -11.21
C THR A 78 9.25 18.67 -10.68
N ILE A 79 8.49 19.34 -11.53
CA ILE A 79 7.52 20.31 -11.05
C ILE A 79 6.52 19.48 -10.24
N PRO A 80 6.41 19.66 -8.91
CA PRO A 80 5.44 18.92 -8.13
C PRO A 80 4.05 19.19 -8.71
N LEU A 81 3.30 18.13 -8.96
CA LEU A 81 1.90 18.26 -9.36
C LEU A 81 1.12 19.00 -8.28
N THR A 82 0.20 19.86 -8.70
CA THR A 82 -0.76 20.48 -7.78
C THR A 82 -1.68 19.41 -7.17
N PRO A 83 -2.36 19.71 -6.05
CA PRO A 83 -3.36 18.79 -5.49
C PRO A 83 -4.42 18.39 -6.52
N GLU A 84 -4.91 19.34 -7.31
CA GLU A 84 -5.94 19.14 -8.34
C GLU A 84 -5.43 18.23 -9.47
N GLU A 85 -4.20 18.43 -9.93
CA GLU A 85 -3.59 17.55 -10.94
C GLU A 85 -3.40 16.13 -10.42
N LYS A 86 -3.05 15.96 -9.14
CA LYS A 86 -2.95 14.63 -8.51
C LYS A 86 -4.31 13.95 -8.41
N GLU A 87 -5.33 14.69 -7.97
CA GLU A 87 -6.71 14.21 -7.88
C GLU A 87 -7.22 13.74 -9.25
N GLU A 88 -7.02 14.54 -10.30
CA GLU A 88 -7.42 14.19 -11.66
C GLU A 88 -6.71 12.93 -12.15
N ILE A 89 -5.39 12.85 -12.02
CA ILE A 89 -4.60 11.70 -12.47
C ILE A 89 -5.02 10.43 -11.72
N LEU A 90 -5.17 10.50 -10.40
CA LEU A 90 -5.52 9.35 -9.58
C LEU A 90 -6.96 8.90 -9.85
N THR A 91 -7.89 9.82 -10.05
CA THR A 91 -9.27 9.49 -10.41
C THR A 91 -9.32 8.77 -11.76
N ASN A 92 -8.58 9.26 -12.76
CA ASN A 92 -8.51 8.64 -14.08
C ASN A 92 -7.87 7.24 -14.04
N GLU A 93 -6.82 7.05 -13.24
CA GLU A 93 -6.19 5.74 -13.09
C GLU A 93 -7.08 4.75 -12.32
N LEU A 94 -7.81 5.21 -11.32
CA LEU A 94 -8.78 4.41 -10.60
C LEU A 94 -9.93 3.98 -11.53
N GLU A 95 -10.44 4.91 -12.36
CA GLU A 95 -11.43 4.60 -13.39
C GLU A 95 -10.90 3.56 -14.38
N ARG A 96 -9.70 3.77 -14.91
CA ARG A 96 -9.06 2.85 -15.86
C ARG A 96 -8.92 1.44 -15.28
N TRP A 97 -8.50 1.34 -14.02
CA TRP A 97 -8.31 0.07 -13.33
C TRP A 97 -9.65 -0.66 -13.13
N ILE A 98 -10.64 0.02 -12.56
CA ILE A 98 -11.96 -0.56 -12.29
C ILE A 98 -12.63 -1.00 -13.59
N LYS A 99 -12.59 -0.14 -14.62
CA LYS A 99 -13.10 -0.48 -15.94
C LYS A 99 -12.46 -1.75 -16.49
N GLY A 100 -11.13 -1.81 -16.51
CA GLY A 100 -10.40 -2.97 -17.03
C GLY A 100 -10.73 -4.27 -16.29
N MET A 101 -10.86 -4.22 -14.96
CA MET A 101 -11.26 -5.37 -14.14
C MET A 101 -12.67 -5.87 -14.48
N LEU A 102 -13.64 -4.98 -14.54
CA LEU A 102 -15.03 -5.34 -14.83
C LEU A 102 -15.24 -5.81 -16.27
N GLU A 103 -14.58 -5.16 -17.24
CA GLU A 103 -14.59 -5.62 -18.65
C GLU A 103 -13.99 -7.02 -18.78
N SER A 104 -12.89 -7.31 -18.08
CA SER A 104 -12.25 -8.62 -18.12
C SER A 104 -13.14 -9.72 -17.52
N CYS A 105 -14.01 -9.37 -16.56
CA CYS A 105 -14.96 -10.30 -15.94
C CYS A 105 -16.28 -10.41 -16.69
N GLY A 106 -16.58 -9.52 -17.64
CA GLY A 106 -17.76 -9.59 -18.51
C GLY A 106 -19.10 -9.78 -17.79
N GLY A 107 -19.27 -9.15 -16.62
CA GLY A 107 -20.48 -9.29 -15.79
C GLY A 107 -20.59 -10.62 -15.01
N TYR A 108 -19.59 -11.50 -15.09
CA TYR A 108 -19.62 -12.80 -14.39
C TYR A 108 -19.42 -12.67 -12.88
N VAL A 109 -18.46 -11.83 -12.45
CA VAL A 109 -18.19 -11.59 -11.02
C VAL A 109 -19.12 -10.50 -10.52
N LYS A 110 -20.02 -10.86 -9.59
CA LYS A 110 -21.12 -10.00 -9.13
C LYS A 110 -20.91 -9.42 -7.73
N ALA A 111 -19.84 -9.82 -7.04
CA ALA A 111 -19.51 -9.32 -5.70
C ALA A 111 -18.05 -8.84 -5.66
N TRP A 112 -17.84 -7.61 -5.22
CA TRP A 112 -16.52 -6.96 -5.18
C TRP A 112 -16.29 -6.29 -3.84
N ASP A 113 -15.10 -6.44 -3.28
CA ASP A 113 -14.60 -5.60 -2.21
C ASP A 113 -14.07 -4.32 -2.88
N VAL A 114 -14.96 -3.31 -2.98
CA VAL A 114 -14.71 -2.09 -3.76
C VAL A 114 -13.79 -1.11 -3.04
N VAL A 115 -13.75 -1.19 -1.71
CA VAL A 115 -12.82 -0.50 -0.83
C VAL A 115 -12.33 -1.48 0.22
N ASN A 116 -11.03 -1.51 0.46
CA ASN A 116 -10.38 -2.38 1.43
C ASN A 116 -9.64 -1.57 2.50
N GLU A 117 -9.84 -1.94 3.77
CA GLU A 117 -9.12 -1.42 4.94
C GLU A 117 -9.14 0.12 5.07
N PRO A 118 -10.32 0.77 4.99
CA PRO A 118 -10.35 2.22 5.05
C PRO A 118 -10.10 2.79 6.44
N ILE A 119 -10.37 2.02 7.53
CA ILE A 119 -10.40 2.55 8.88
C ILE A 119 -9.04 2.43 9.56
N SER A 120 -8.54 3.55 10.07
CA SER A 120 -7.36 3.59 10.94
C SER A 120 -7.69 3.06 12.36
N GLY A 121 -6.75 3.11 13.25
CA GLY A 121 -6.99 2.84 14.68
C GLY A 121 -6.95 4.13 15.52
N LYS A 122 -7.09 5.30 14.90
CA LYS A 122 -6.96 6.60 15.55
C LYS A 122 -8.23 7.43 15.41
N ASP A 123 -8.56 8.19 16.43
CA ASP A 123 -9.62 9.17 16.52
C ASP A 123 -8.93 10.50 16.84
N SER A 124 -8.52 11.21 15.79
CA SER A 124 -7.65 12.38 15.93
C SER A 124 -8.42 13.65 16.26
N ASP A 125 -9.67 13.72 15.88
CA ASP A 125 -10.55 14.88 16.14
C ASP A 125 -11.41 14.72 17.40
N GLY A 126 -11.49 13.50 17.95
CA GLY A 126 -12.20 13.22 19.21
C GLY A 126 -13.71 13.11 19.03
N ASP A 127 -14.21 12.82 17.85
CA ASP A 127 -15.65 12.68 17.57
C ASP A 127 -16.22 11.33 18.04
N GLY A 128 -15.37 10.41 18.46
CA GLY A 128 -15.74 9.09 18.95
C GLY A 128 -15.62 7.98 17.91
N TYR A 129 -15.26 8.29 16.68
CA TYR A 129 -15.00 7.33 15.61
C TYR A 129 -13.53 7.34 15.20
N TYR A 130 -13.06 6.27 14.63
CA TYR A 130 -11.73 6.24 14.03
C TYR A 130 -11.74 6.92 12.67
N ASP A 131 -10.69 7.68 12.42
CA ASP A 131 -10.42 8.31 11.13
C ASP A 131 -10.21 7.28 10.03
N LEU A 132 -10.27 7.72 8.79
CA LEU A 132 -9.75 6.97 7.67
C LEU A 132 -8.22 6.85 7.77
N GLN A 133 -7.65 5.82 7.18
CA GLN A 133 -6.20 5.67 7.10
C GLN A 133 -5.56 6.85 6.34
N SER A 134 -4.37 7.28 6.77
CA SER A 134 -3.63 8.36 6.13
C SER A 134 -2.13 8.15 6.28
N ALA A 135 -1.35 8.50 5.24
CA ALA A 135 0.11 8.50 5.30
C ALA A 135 0.67 9.52 6.31
N SER A 136 -0.14 10.50 6.72
CA SER A 136 0.23 11.45 7.77
C SER A 136 0.15 10.86 9.18
N GLN A 137 -0.55 9.73 9.35
CA GLN A 137 -0.60 9.02 10.62
C GLN A 137 0.72 8.26 10.81
N THR A 138 1.41 8.55 11.91
CA THR A 138 2.59 7.80 12.30
C THR A 138 2.18 6.44 12.87
N ASP A 139 2.88 5.38 12.48
CA ASP A 139 2.80 4.11 13.18
C ASP A 139 3.34 4.22 14.62
N ASP A 140 3.24 3.14 15.41
CA ASP A 140 3.73 3.09 16.79
C ASP A 140 5.28 3.22 16.89
N ASN A 141 5.99 3.12 15.76
CA ASN A 141 7.43 3.31 15.65
C ASN A 141 7.81 4.73 15.22
N GLY A 142 6.83 5.62 15.01
CA GLY A 142 7.05 7.01 14.60
C GLY A 142 7.45 7.17 13.14
N VAL A 143 7.21 6.14 12.31
CA VAL A 143 7.46 6.19 10.86
C VAL A 143 6.21 6.68 10.18
N SER A 144 6.29 7.83 9.53
CA SER A 144 5.23 8.38 8.69
C SER A 144 5.68 8.41 7.22
N GLY A 145 4.73 8.27 6.31
CA GLY A 145 4.86 8.88 5.00
C GLY A 145 5.37 8.04 3.85
N GLU A 146 5.51 6.71 3.97
CA GLU A 146 5.85 5.86 2.82
C GLU A 146 4.63 5.12 2.23
N ASN A 147 3.50 5.09 2.93
CA ASN A 147 2.29 4.44 2.48
C ASN A 147 1.44 5.38 1.60
N PHE A 148 0.75 4.79 0.65
CA PHE A 148 -0.20 5.47 -0.20
C PHE A 148 -1.62 5.17 0.26
N TYR A 149 -2.43 6.23 0.47
CA TYR A 149 -3.85 6.11 0.75
C TYR A 149 -4.65 7.03 -0.16
N TRP A 150 -5.73 6.52 -0.74
CA TRP A 150 -6.57 7.23 -1.70
C TRP A 150 -7.16 8.52 -1.13
N GLN A 151 -7.61 8.49 0.13
CA GLN A 151 -8.22 9.62 0.82
C GLN A 151 -7.28 10.80 1.01
N ASP A 152 -5.96 10.57 1.09
CA ASP A 152 -4.99 11.67 1.18
C ASP A 152 -4.98 12.56 -0.06
N TYR A 153 -5.52 12.07 -1.17
CA TYR A 153 -5.55 12.76 -2.46
C TYR A 153 -6.97 13.06 -2.95
N LEU A 154 -7.93 12.17 -2.66
CA LEU A 154 -9.31 12.24 -3.14
C LEU A 154 -10.29 12.70 -2.06
N GLY A 155 -9.79 12.95 -0.85
CA GLY A 155 -10.60 13.37 0.30
C GLY A 155 -11.38 12.23 0.96
N ASP A 156 -12.06 12.55 2.04
CA ASP A 156 -12.78 11.60 2.89
C ASP A 156 -13.92 10.87 2.18
N ASP A 157 -14.47 11.47 1.15
CA ASP A 157 -15.56 10.90 0.36
C ASP A 157 -15.09 10.04 -0.83
N TYR A 158 -13.78 9.72 -0.86
CA TYR A 158 -13.15 8.98 -1.97
C TYR A 158 -13.85 7.66 -2.33
N ALA A 159 -14.45 6.97 -1.35
CA ALA A 159 -15.12 5.68 -1.56
C ALA A 159 -16.32 5.78 -2.54
N ARG A 160 -16.92 6.95 -2.69
CA ARG A 160 -17.99 7.21 -3.66
C ARG A 160 -17.51 7.02 -5.11
N ILE A 161 -16.25 7.34 -5.38
CA ILE A 161 -15.66 7.29 -6.73
C ILE A 161 -15.60 5.86 -7.27
N PRO A 162 -14.93 4.89 -6.60
CA PRO A 162 -14.88 3.51 -7.07
C PRO A 162 -16.25 2.83 -7.10
N ILE A 163 -17.15 3.15 -6.17
CA ILE A 163 -18.53 2.64 -6.16
C ILE A 163 -19.26 3.07 -7.44
N LYS A 164 -19.18 4.35 -7.80
CA LYS A 164 -19.79 4.90 -9.02
C LYS A 164 -19.22 4.22 -10.27
N PHE A 165 -17.91 4.11 -10.37
CA PHE A 165 -17.27 3.46 -11.51
C PHE A 165 -17.60 1.97 -11.60
N ALA A 166 -17.63 1.25 -10.46
CA ALA A 166 -17.99 -0.15 -10.45
C ALA A 166 -19.41 -0.38 -10.98
N ARG A 167 -20.39 0.41 -10.55
CA ARG A 167 -21.77 0.30 -11.05
C ARG A 167 -21.88 0.61 -12.52
N LYS A 168 -21.21 1.68 -12.98
CA LYS A 168 -21.19 2.08 -14.40
C LYS A 168 -20.63 0.97 -15.28
N TYR A 169 -19.42 0.53 -14.99
CA TYR A 169 -18.70 -0.41 -15.85
C TYR A 169 -19.20 -1.84 -15.76
N PHE A 170 -19.80 -2.23 -14.64
CA PHE A 170 -20.46 -3.53 -14.54
C PHE A 170 -21.64 -3.64 -15.52
N ALA A 171 -22.46 -2.60 -15.58
CA ALA A 171 -23.57 -2.52 -16.54
C ALA A 171 -23.07 -2.50 -18.00
N GLU A 172 -22.05 -1.68 -18.28
CA GLU A 172 -21.45 -1.57 -19.63
C GLU A 172 -20.79 -2.89 -20.07
N SER A 173 -20.28 -3.70 -19.14
CA SER A 173 -19.68 -5.02 -19.40
C SER A 173 -20.70 -6.16 -19.55
N GLY A 174 -21.99 -5.84 -19.59
CA GLY A 174 -23.08 -6.81 -19.78
C GLY A 174 -23.59 -7.46 -18.49
N GLY A 175 -23.16 -6.99 -17.32
CA GLY A 175 -23.71 -7.42 -16.03
C GLY A 175 -25.09 -6.84 -15.78
N ASN A 176 -25.93 -7.58 -15.05
CA ASN A 176 -27.22 -7.06 -14.57
C ASN A 176 -26.97 -6.19 -13.32
N PRO A 177 -27.22 -4.87 -13.35
CA PRO A 177 -26.94 -3.96 -12.23
C PRO A 177 -27.57 -4.38 -10.88
N ASP A 178 -28.72 -5.03 -10.91
CA ASP A 178 -29.42 -5.50 -9.70
C ASP A 178 -28.67 -6.63 -8.96
N GLU A 179 -27.82 -7.34 -9.70
CA GLU A 179 -27.03 -8.46 -9.18
C GLU A 179 -25.68 -8.01 -8.59
N LEU A 180 -25.22 -6.81 -8.93
CA LEU A 180 -23.94 -6.30 -8.42
C LEU A 180 -24.04 -6.02 -6.91
N LYS A 181 -23.08 -6.55 -6.16
CA LYS A 181 -22.93 -6.33 -4.72
C LYS A 181 -21.56 -5.76 -4.44
N LEU A 182 -21.51 -4.55 -3.88
CA LEU A 182 -20.29 -3.85 -3.52
C LEU A 182 -20.12 -3.84 -2.01
N PHE A 183 -18.97 -4.31 -1.56
CA PHE A 183 -18.63 -4.43 -0.15
C PHE A 183 -17.52 -3.46 0.21
N ILE A 184 -17.57 -2.93 1.43
CA ILE A 184 -16.44 -2.30 2.10
C ILE A 184 -15.87 -3.34 3.06
N ASN A 185 -14.59 -3.67 2.90
CA ASN A 185 -13.90 -4.73 3.63
C ASN A 185 -12.92 -4.15 4.64
N ASP A 186 -12.84 -4.75 5.84
CA ASP A 186 -11.83 -4.36 6.82
C ASP A 186 -11.47 -5.52 7.75
N TYR A 187 -10.33 -5.39 8.44
CA TYR A 187 -9.80 -6.36 9.38
C TYR A 187 -10.08 -5.97 10.84
N ASN A 188 -9.94 -6.94 11.74
CA ASN A 188 -10.14 -6.78 13.20
C ASN A 188 -11.52 -6.25 13.59
N LEU A 189 -12.54 -6.44 12.76
CA LEU A 189 -13.91 -6.03 13.11
C LEU A 189 -14.51 -6.87 14.23
N GLU A 190 -14.02 -8.11 14.41
CA GLU A 190 -14.36 -9.05 15.50
C GLU A 190 -13.72 -8.65 16.84
N SER A 191 -12.77 -7.71 16.84
CA SER A 191 -12.10 -7.27 18.06
C SER A 191 -13.00 -6.36 18.89
N ASP A 192 -13.11 -6.66 20.18
CA ASP A 192 -13.95 -5.93 21.12
C ASP A 192 -13.17 -5.13 22.19
N TRP A 193 -11.84 -5.20 22.16
CA TRP A 193 -10.95 -4.51 23.12
C TRP A 193 -11.18 -3.00 23.18
N ASP A 194 -11.63 -2.41 22.08
CA ASP A 194 -11.96 -1.01 21.93
C ASP A 194 -13.50 -0.75 21.97
N GLN A 195 -14.26 -1.70 22.49
CA GLN A 195 -15.73 -1.69 22.49
C GLN A 195 -16.34 -1.69 21.09
N ASN A 196 -15.73 -2.41 20.15
CA ASN A 196 -16.06 -2.48 18.73
C ASN A 196 -15.99 -1.12 18.03
N LYS A 197 -15.09 -0.24 18.49
CA LYS A 197 -14.99 1.13 17.95
C LYS A 197 -14.62 1.10 16.48
N LYS A 198 -13.71 0.22 16.05
CA LYS A 198 -13.35 0.08 14.63
C LYS A 198 -14.56 -0.28 13.76
N LEU A 199 -15.35 -1.26 14.17
CA LEU A 199 -16.57 -1.65 13.45
C LEU A 199 -17.62 -0.51 13.41
N LYS A 200 -17.83 0.17 14.53
CA LYS A 200 -18.75 1.32 14.59
C LYS A 200 -18.27 2.46 13.70
N SER A 201 -16.98 2.68 13.61
CA SER A 201 -16.39 3.69 12.73
C SER A 201 -16.60 3.32 11.26
N LEU A 202 -16.41 2.06 10.88
CA LEU A 202 -16.69 1.61 9.53
C LEU A 202 -18.15 1.82 9.13
N ILE A 203 -19.08 1.50 10.04
CA ILE A 203 -20.53 1.74 9.82
C ILE A 203 -20.80 3.25 9.66
N HIS A 204 -20.23 4.08 10.53
CA HIS A 204 -20.35 5.54 10.46
C HIS A 204 -19.85 6.10 9.12
N TRP A 205 -18.69 5.66 8.65
CA TRP A 205 -18.15 6.10 7.36
C TRP A 205 -18.99 5.64 6.17
N ILE A 206 -19.54 4.43 6.22
CA ILE A 206 -20.48 3.94 5.19
C ILE A 206 -21.74 4.82 5.17
N GLU A 207 -22.33 5.14 6.31
CA GLU A 207 -23.49 6.03 6.41
C GLU A 207 -23.18 7.43 5.85
N ARG A 208 -21.99 7.98 6.14
CA ARG A 208 -21.52 9.23 5.54
C ARG A 208 -21.42 9.13 4.02
N TRP A 209 -20.83 8.06 3.49
CA TRP A 209 -20.70 7.92 2.05
C TRP A 209 -22.05 7.77 1.33
N GLU A 210 -23.02 7.13 1.97
CA GLU A 210 -24.37 6.97 1.44
C GLU A 210 -25.26 8.22 1.63
N SER A 211 -24.81 9.19 2.42
CA SER A 211 -25.60 10.41 2.70
C SER A 211 -25.84 11.31 1.50
N ASP A 212 -25.12 11.08 0.39
CA ASP A 212 -25.36 11.78 -0.89
C ASP A 212 -26.64 11.32 -1.60
N GLY A 213 -27.24 10.21 -1.17
CA GLY A 213 -28.46 9.64 -1.75
C GLY A 213 -28.24 8.90 -3.10
N GLU A 214 -27.01 8.85 -3.60
CA GLU A 214 -26.64 8.19 -4.85
C GLU A 214 -25.73 6.98 -4.61
N THR A 215 -24.79 7.11 -3.67
CA THR A 215 -23.86 6.05 -3.31
C THR A 215 -24.59 4.94 -2.56
N LYS A 216 -24.36 3.69 -2.97
CA LYS A 216 -24.93 2.52 -2.31
C LYS A 216 -23.85 1.47 -2.04
N VAL A 217 -23.66 1.12 -0.77
CA VAL A 217 -22.86 0.00 -0.28
C VAL A 217 -23.80 -1.16 0.00
N ASP A 218 -23.63 -2.28 -0.68
CA ASP A 218 -24.51 -3.44 -0.52
C ASP A 218 -24.17 -4.27 0.71
N GLY A 219 -22.91 -4.28 1.13
CA GLY A 219 -22.48 -5.12 2.23
C GLY A 219 -21.21 -4.66 2.92
N ILE A 220 -20.91 -5.30 4.04
CA ILE A 220 -19.68 -5.13 4.81
C ILE A 220 -18.94 -6.46 4.81
N GLY A 221 -17.66 -6.41 4.40
CA GLY A 221 -16.72 -7.52 4.49
C GLY A 221 -15.96 -7.47 5.81
N THR A 222 -15.78 -8.63 6.43
CA THR A 222 -14.87 -8.82 7.57
C THR A 222 -13.83 -9.85 7.17
N GLN A 223 -12.54 -9.51 7.33
CA GLN A 223 -11.45 -10.40 6.92
C GLN A 223 -11.42 -11.67 7.77
N MET A 224 -11.70 -11.56 9.06
CA MET A 224 -11.75 -12.71 9.99
C MET A 224 -10.41 -13.44 10.11
N HIS A 225 -9.31 -12.72 10.28
CA HIS A 225 -8.02 -13.28 10.67
C HIS A 225 -8.06 -13.66 12.15
N VAL A 226 -8.42 -14.89 12.46
CA VAL A 226 -8.75 -15.33 13.83
C VAL A 226 -7.82 -16.42 14.32
N SER A 227 -7.64 -16.48 15.65
CA SER A 227 -6.82 -17.50 16.30
C SER A 227 -7.64 -18.38 17.21
N TYR A 228 -7.31 -19.68 17.26
CA TYR A 228 -7.82 -20.57 18.26
C TYR A 228 -6.98 -20.50 19.55
N TYR A 229 -7.65 -20.38 20.68
CA TYR A 229 -7.01 -20.27 21.99
C TYR A 229 -7.21 -21.55 22.80
N MET A 230 -6.10 -22.14 23.26
CA MET A 230 -6.13 -23.35 24.10
C MET A 230 -6.75 -23.11 25.48
N ASN A 231 -6.76 -21.87 25.97
CA ASN A 231 -7.47 -21.52 27.20
C ASN A 231 -8.96 -21.39 26.93
N PRO A 232 -9.83 -22.21 27.57
CA PRO A 232 -11.26 -22.22 27.28
C PRO A 232 -11.97 -20.88 27.57
N ALA A 233 -11.54 -20.14 28.60
CA ALA A 233 -12.15 -18.86 28.94
C ALA A 233 -11.80 -17.79 27.88
N THR A 234 -10.57 -17.78 27.40
CA THR A 234 -10.13 -16.90 26.32
C THR A 234 -10.87 -17.23 25.02
N GLN A 235 -10.96 -18.51 24.70
CA GLN A 235 -11.68 -18.98 23.50
C GLN A 235 -13.14 -18.54 23.53
N ALA A 236 -13.85 -18.77 24.62
CA ALA A 236 -15.24 -18.36 24.79
C ALA A 236 -15.41 -16.82 24.69
N SER A 237 -14.46 -16.05 25.23
CA SER A 237 -14.47 -14.59 25.08
C SER A 237 -14.36 -14.16 23.62
N LYS A 238 -13.46 -14.78 22.84
CA LYS A 238 -13.29 -14.47 21.42
C LYS A 238 -14.49 -14.89 20.57
N GLU A 239 -15.08 -16.05 20.86
CA GLU A 239 -16.34 -16.47 20.21
C GLU A 239 -17.47 -15.46 20.47
N ASN A 240 -17.60 -14.98 21.70
CA ASN A 240 -18.59 -13.94 22.03
C ASN A 240 -18.32 -12.63 21.30
N ALA A 241 -17.06 -12.22 21.15
CA ALA A 241 -16.68 -11.04 20.39
C ALA A 241 -17.11 -11.15 18.91
N ILE A 242 -16.90 -12.30 18.29
CA ILE A 242 -17.36 -12.59 16.92
C ILE A 242 -18.91 -12.52 16.84
N ILE A 243 -19.63 -13.11 17.81
CA ILE A 243 -21.11 -13.03 17.86
C ILE A 243 -21.58 -11.59 17.98
N ASN A 244 -20.93 -10.80 18.82
CA ASN A 244 -21.23 -9.38 18.98
C ASN A 244 -20.98 -8.59 17.68
N MET A 245 -19.87 -8.85 16.99
CA MET A 245 -19.61 -8.28 15.68
C MET A 245 -20.74 -8.57 14.68
N PHE A 246 -21.13 -9.83 14.54
CA PHE A 246 -22.22 -10.20 13.62
C PHE A 246 -23.56 -9.58 14.03
N THR A 247 -23.81 -9.41 15.32
CA THR A 247 -25.00 -8.72 15.82
C THR A 247 -25.03 -7.26 15.40
N LEU A 248 -23.89 -6.57 15.53
CA LEU A 248 -23.74 -5.17 15.08
C LEU A 248 -23.85 -5.06 13.54
N LEU A 249 -23.20 -5.94 12.82
CA LEU A 249 -23.29 -5.97 11.35
C LEU A 249 -24.74 -6.21 10.89
N ALA A 250 -25.45 -7.16 11.51
CA ALA A 250 -26.85 -7.46 11.18
C ALA A 250 -27.79 -6.25 11.42
N SER A 251 -27.48 -5.41 12.40
CA SER A 251 -28.28 -4.21 12.67
C SER A 251 -28.25 -3.17 11.57
N THR A 252 -27.24 -3.23 10.66
CA THR A 252 -27.13 -2.32 9.50
C THR A 252 -28.10 -2.67 8.38
N GLY A 253 -28.66 -3.86 8.36
CA GLY A 253 -29.46 -4.38 7.25
C GLY A 253 -28.67 -4.67 5.97
N LYS A 254 -27.34 -4.53 5.99
CA LYS A 254 -26.45 -4.79 4.86
C LYS A 254 -26.08 -6.29 4.77
N LEU A 255 -25.66 -6.70 3.59
CA LEU A 255 -25.06 -8.04 3.42
C LEU A 255 -23.77 -8.15 4.22
N ILE A 256 -23.46 -9.35 4.68
CA ILE A 256 -22.25 -9.66 5.43
C ILE A 256 -21.46 -10.70 4.65
N LYS A 257 -20.15 -10.49 4.52
CA LYS A 257 -19.24 -11.40 3.85
C LYS A 257 -18.01 -11.63 4.73
N ILE A 258 -17.62 -12.89 4.89
CA ILE A 258 -16.30 -13.24 5.41
C ILE A 258 -15.38 -13.36 4.21
N THR A 259 -14.28 -12.62 4.21
CA THR A 259 -13.47 -12.38 2.99
C THR A 259 -12.15 -13.13 2.98
N GLU A 260 -11.51 -13.31 4.12
CA GLU A 260 -10.10 -13.72 4.18
C GLU A 260 -9.82 -14.70 5.33
N LEU A 261 -10.83 -15.48 5.76
CA LEU A 261 -10.76 -16.37 6.92
C LEU A 261 -9.51 -17.25 6.92
N ASP A 262 -8.67 -17.12 7.97
CA ASP A 262 -7.52 -17.96 8.26
C ASP A 262 -7.29 -18.13 9.78
#